data_cd077b5a42477ccc9c1f27edf286af9f
#
_entry.id   cd077b5a42477ccc9c1f27edf286af9f
#
_cell.length_a   1.000
_cell.length_b   1.000
_cell.length_c   1.000
_cell.angle_alpha   90.00
_cell.angle_beta   90.00
_cell.angle_gamma   90.00
#
_symmetry.space_group_name_H-M   'P 1'
#
loop_
_entity.id
_entity.type
_entity.pdbx_description
1 polymer ?
#
loop_
_entity_poly.entity_id
_entity_poly.type
_entity_poly.pdbx_seq_one_letter_code
_entity_poly.pdbx_strand_id
1 'polypeptide(L)'
;MSDAFLNEWGDRFRRTAAARNYHHARRGGLVEHTAQMMRIAKEIGPLYPQLNVDLLLAGILFHDCGKLWENALPENGFVMSYDERGELIGHISIGLELVNSLWRKLSVKNAEPWKNLVPASEDVRLHLLHLIGAHHGEAQFGSPVSPKTPEAMALHYIDNLDARLEMFAAGYTTAKPLAARIFDRVRPLPGNLVKSLDKFSPNPPPKDGKLL
;
A
#
# COMPACT_ATOMS: atom_id res chain seq x y z
N MET A 1 1.70 -7.64 17.52
CA MET A 1 0.65 -6.82 16.90
C MET A 1 0.08 -7.45 15.62
N SER A 2 0.92 -7.80 14.68
CA SER A 2 0.48 -8.37 13.39
C SER A 2 -0.42 -9.60 13.55
N ASP A 3 -0.05 -10.56 14.40
CA ASP A 3 -0.88 -11.74 14.67
C ASP A 3 -2.23 -11.38 15.27
N ALA A 4 -2.27 -10.45 16.24
CA ALA A 4 -3.52 -10.01 16.84
C ALA A 4 -4.44 -9.32 15.81
N PHE A 5 -3.89 -8.49 14.94
CA PHE A 5 -4.61 -7.85 13.85
C PHE A 5 -5.15 -8.88 12.86
N LEU A 6 -4.31 -9.80 12.39
CA LEU A 6 -4.71 -10.80 11.41
C LEU A 6 -5.71 -11.83 11.97
N ASN A 7 -5.60 -12.17 13.25
CA ASN A 7 -6.56 -13.06 13.91
C ASN A 7 -7.94 -12.40 14.05
N GLU A 8 -8.00 -11.09 14.31
CA GLU A 8 -9.27 -10.38 14.52
C GLU A 8 -9.89 -9.90 13.19
N TRP A 9 -9.08 -9.42 12.23
CA TRP A 9 -9.56 -8.80 10.98
C TRP A 9 -9.03 -9.43 9.69
N GLY A 10 -8.29 -10.53 9.77
CA GLY A 10 -7.64 -11.13 8.61
C GLY A 10 -8.58 -11.49 7.46
N ASP A 11 -9.78 -11.97 7.76
CA ASP A 11 -10.77 -12.27 6.71
C ASP A 11 -11.27 -11.02 6.00
N ARG A 12 -11.52 -9.94 6.76
CA ARG A 12 -11.88 -8.65 6.18
C ARG A 12 -10.73 -8.07 5.37
N PHE A 13 -9.50 -8.13 5.89
CA PHE A 13 -8.29 -7.69 5.20
C PHE A 13 -8.08 -8.41 3.86
N ARG A 14 -8.27 -9.76 3.82
CA ARG A 14 -8.17 -10.56 2.58
C ARG A 14 -9.24 -10.22 1.54
N ARG A 15 -10.33 -9.60 1.92
CA ARG A 15 -11.44 -9.26 1.02
C ARG A 15 -11.42 -7.82 0.57
N THR A 16 -10.71 -6.94 1.25
CA THR A 16 -10.66 -5.50 0.98
C THR A 16 -9.82 -5.21 -0.26
N ALA A 17 -10.26 -4.23 -1.08
CA ALA A 17 -9.47 -3.67 -2.18
C ALA A 17 -8.56 -2.55 -1.66
N ALA A 18 -7.43 -2.30 -2.34
CA ALA A 18 -6.54 -1.19 -1.98
C ALA A 18 -7.11 0.18 -2.39
N ALA A 19 -7.85 0.22 -3.48
CA ALA A 19 -8.53 1.43 -3.94
C ALA A 19 -9.90 1.09 -4.55
N ARG A 20 -10.76 2.09 -4.69
CA ARG A 20 -12.07 1.92 -5.32
C ARG A 20 -11.98 1.80 -6.84
N ASN A 21 -11.14 2.63 -7.48
CA ASN A 21 -11.15 2.80 -8.92
C ASN A 21 -9.77 2.77 -9.60
N TYR A 22 -8.67 2.70 -8.82
CA TYR A 22 -7.32 2.89 -9.37
C TYR A 22 -6.49 1.61 -9.30
N HIS A 23 -5.51 1.56 -8.40
CA HIS A 23 -4.62 0.41 -8.22
C HIS A 23 -5.26 -0.66 -7.35
N HIS A 24 -5.07 -1.91 -7.67
CA HIS A 24 -5.59 -3.05 -6.91
C HIS A 24 -7.08 -2.94 -6.55
N ALA A 25 -7.89 -2.36 -7.46
CA ALA A 25 -9.34 -2.13 -7.27
C ALA A 25 -10.14 -3.43 -7.48
N ARG A 26 -9.79 -4.46 -6.72
CA ARG A 26 -10.39 -5.81 -6.78
C ARG A 26 -10.41 -6.46 -5.40
N ARG A 27 -11.22 -7.50 -5.26
CA ARG A 27 -11.25 -8.29 -4.03
C ARG A 27 -9.87 -8.86 -3.73
N GLY A 28 -9.37 -8.64 -2.51
CA GLY A 28 -8.01 -9.02 -2.11
C GLY A 28 -6.91 -8.06 -2.56
N GLY A 29 -7.26 -6.97 -3.24
CA GLY A 29 -6.28 -6.00 -3.74
C GLY A 29 -5.43 -5.37 -2.64
N LEU A 30 -5.99 -5.16 -1.44
CA LEU A 30 -5.22 -4.65 -0.31
C LEU A 30 -4.11 -5.62 0.16
N VAL A 31 -4.39 -6.92 0.17
CA VAL A 31 -3.37 -7.94 0.49
C VAL A 31 -2.30 -8.02 -0.58
N GLU A 32 -2.69 -7.97 -1.86
CA GLU A 32 -1.75 -7.98 -2.98
C GLU A 32 -0.80 -6.78 -2.92
N HIS A 33 -1.35 -5.57 -2.76
CA HIS A 33 -0.62 -4.33 -2.58
C HIS A 33 0.37 -4.42 -1.41
N THR A 34 -0.14 -4.75 -0.22
CA THR A 34 0.68 -4.90 0.99
C THR A 34 1.80 -5.93 0.80
N ALA A 35 1.51 -7.08 0.21
CA ALA A 35 2.51 -8.12 -0.04
C ALA A 35 3.60 -7.65 -1.04
N GLN A 36 3.22 -6.93 -2.09
CA GLN A 36 4.16 -6.39 -3.06
C GLN A 36 5.06 -5.33 -2.42
N MET A 37 4.49 -4.41 -1.66
CA MET A 37 5.26 -3.41 -0.90
C MET A 37 6.25 -4.06 0.07
N MET A 38 5.85 -5.13 0.78
CA MET A 38 6.75 -5.87 1.69
C MET A 38 7.91 -6.52 0.93
N ARG A 39 7.68 -7.04 -0.27
CA ARG A 39 8.77 -7.58 -1.13
C ARG A 39 9.75 -6.48 -1.49
N ILE A 40 9.27 -5.34 -1.96
CA ILE A 40 10.10 -4.18 -2.30
C ILE A 40 10.92 -3.72 -1.08
N ALA A 41 10.28 -3.59 0.10
CA ALA A 41 10.94 -3.19 1.33
C ALA A 41 12.08 -4.14 1.73
N LYS A 42 11.90 -5.45 1.54
CA LYS A 42 12.94 -6.46 1.81
C LYS A 42 14.12 -6.37 0.84
N GLU A 43 13.88 -6.00 -0.41
CA GLU A 43 14.95 -5.81 -1.41
C GLU A 43 15.76 -4.53 -1.17
N ILE A 44 15.10 -3.44 -0.76
CA ILE A 44 15.80 -2.18 -0.52
C ILE A 44 16.49 -2.13 0.85
N GLY A 45 15.99 -2.86 1.86
CA GLY A 45 16.51 -2.84 3.21
C GLY A 45 18.04 -3.03 3.30
N PRO A 46 18.63 -4.04 2.65
CA PRO A 46 20.07 -4.24 2.65
C PRO A 46 20.90 -3.10 2.01
N LEU A 47 20.27 -2.28 1.16
CA LEU A 47 20.92 -1.16 0.47
C LEU A 47 20.97 0.10 1.34
N TYR A 48 20.12 0.20 2.35
CA TYR A 48 19.99 1.35 3.25
C TYR A 48 20.07 0.92 4.71
N PRO A 49 21.28 0.75 5.26
CA PRO A 49 21.50 0.22 6.63
C PRO A 49 20.86 1.05 7.74
N GLN A 50 20.51 2.32 7.46
CA GLN A 50 19.82 3.20 8.39
C GLN A 50 18.31 2.89 8.55
N LEU A 51 17.74 2.05 7.69
CA LEU A 51 16.33 1.66 7.79
C LEU A 51 16.12 0.60 8.86
N ASN A 52 15.21 0.84 9.76
CA ASN A 52 14.61 -0.21 10.57
C ASN A 52 13.58 -0.97 9.72
N VAL A 53 14.04 -2.06 9.10
CA VAL A 53 13.22 -2.84 8.15
C VAL A 53 12.01 -3.46 8.85
N ASP A 54 12.12 -3.88 10.11
CA ASP A 54 10.99 -4.45 10.86
C ASP A 54 9.90 -3.40 11.11
N LEU A 55 10.28 -2.18 11.46
CA LEU A 55 9.35 -1.06 11.59
C LEU A 55 8.73 -0.68 10.25
N LEU A 56 9.51 -0.67 9.16
CA LEU A 56 9.01 -0.43 7.82
C LEU A 56 7.98 -1.49 7.39
N LEU A 57 8.27 -2.78 7.61
CA LEU A 57 7.33 -3.87 7.31
C LEU A 57 6.05 -3.78 8.14
N ALA A 58 6.16 -3.41 9.43
CA ALA A 58 4.99 -3.14 10.26
C ALA A 58 4.19 -1.94 9.73
N GLY A 59 4.88 -0.85 9.37
CA GLY A 59 4.25 0.31 8.72
C GLY A 59 3.50 -0.07 7.45
N ILE A 60 4.09 -0.88 6.58
CA ILE A 60 3.47 -1.38 5.36
C ILE A 60 2.23 -2.23 5.67
N LEU A 61 2.25 -3.08 6.69
CA LEU A 61 1.07 -3.87 7.07
C LEU A 61 -0.10 -2.96 7.48
N PHE A 62 0.20 -1.88 8.19
CA PHE A 62 -0.81 -1.06 8.85
C PHE A 62 -1.16 0.25 8.13
N HIS A 63 -0.37 0.71 7.13
CA HIS A 63 -0.59 2.03 6.51
C HIS A 63 -2.02 2.23 6.04
N ASP A 64 -2.58 1.21 5.41
CA ASP A 64 -3.90 1.19 4.80
C ASP A 64 -4.94 0.35 5.57
N CYS A 65 -4.66 -0.05 6.81
CA CYS A 65 -5.59 -0.89 7.59
C CYS A 65 -6.95 -0.23 7.83
N GLY A 66 -7.03 1.09 7.81
CA GLY A 66 -8.30 1.83 7.90
C GLY A 66 -9.23 1.62 6.72
N LYS A 67 -8.72 1.19 5.55
CA LYS A 67 -9.53 0.84 4.37
C LYS A 67 -10.48 -0.33 4.62
N LEU A 68 -10.26 -1.09 5.66
CA LEU A 68 -11.19 -2.13 6.10
C LEU A 68 -12.58 -1.56 6.41
N TRP A 69 -12.66 -0.28 6.78
CA TRP A 69 -13.90 0.43 7.12
C TRP A 69 -14.16 1.67 6.25
N GLU A 70 -13.28 1.98 5.33
CA GLU A 70 -13.49 3.08 4.38
C GLU A 70 -14.59 2.77 3.36
N ASN A 71 -14.78 1.48 3.07
CA ASN A 71 -15.80 1.01 2.16
C ASN A 71 -16.63 -0.09 2.80
N ALA A 72 -17.94 -0.10 2.51
CA ALA A 72 -18.79 -1.21 2.86
C ALA A 72 -18.42 -2.44 2.00
N LEU A 73 -18.19 -3.57 2.66
CA LEU A 73 -17.89 -4.84 2.00
C LEU A 73 -19.19 -5.66 1.94
N PRO A 74 -19.76 -5.91 0.77
CA PRO A 74 -20.94 -6.74 0.65
C PRO A 74 -20.61 -8.21 1.02
N GLU A 75 -21.59 -8.93 1.55
CA GLU A 75 -21.44 -10.35 1.83
C GLU A 75 -21.21 -11.16 0.55
N ASN A 76 -21.92 -10.80 -0.51
CA ASN A 76 -21.84 -11.42 -1.83
C ASN A 76 -21.46 -10.41 -2.91
N GLY A 77 -20.67 -10.88 -3.88
CA GLY A 77 -20.21 -10.05 -4.99
C GLY A 77 -19.04 -9.15 -4.62
N PHE A 78 -18.72 -8.23 -5.53
CA PHE A 78 -17.65 -7.26 -5.36
C PHE A 78 -18.09 -5.90 -5.90
N VAL A 79 -18.82 -5.17 -5.08
CA VAL A 79 -19.11 -3.75 -5.31
C VAL A 79 -18.72 -3.01 -4.04
N MET A 80 -17.73 -2.14 -4.12
CA MET A 80 -17.32 -1.32 -2.97
C MET A 80 -18.23 -0.09 -2.91
N SER A 81 -19.25 -0.17 -2.08
CA SER A 81 -20.10 0.97 -1.77
C SER A 81 -19.43 1.91 -0.77
N TYR A 82 -19.90 3.15 -0.73
CA TYR A 82 -19.44 4.14 0.25
C TYR A 82 -19.85 3.73 1.67
N ASP A 83 -18.97 4.00 2.62
CA ASP A 83 -19.23 3.89 4.05
C ASP A 83 -19.15 5.30 4.64
N GLU A 84 -20.13 5.69 5.46
CA GLU A 84 -20.22 7.03 6.04
C GLU A 84 -18.98 7.38 6.88
N ARG A 85 -18.42 6.40 7.59
CA ARG A 85 -17.20 6.57 8.38
C ARG A 85 -16.00 6.90 7.49
N GLY A 86 -15.88 6.20 6.37
CA GLY A 86 -14.82 6.47 5.39
C GLY A 86 -14.92 7.87 4.82
N GLU A 87 -16.11 8.32 4.50
CA GLU A 87 -16.34 9.67 3.96
C GLU A 87 -16.10 10.78 4.99
N LEU A 88 -16.47 10.56 6.27
CA LEU A 88 -16.35 11.58 7.31
C LEU A 88 -14.92 11.73 7.86
N ILE A 89 -14.18 10.65 8.03
CA ILE A 89 -12.88 10.69 8.72
C ILE A 89 -11.71 10.08 7.93
N GLY A 90 -11.94 9.37 6.85
CA GLY A 90 -10.92 8.79 5.98
C GLY A 90 -10.14 7.62 6.60
N HIS A 91 -9.53 6.79 5.74
CA HIS A 91 -8.83 5.58 6.17
C HIS A 91 -7.60 5.85 7.05
N ILE A 92 -6.89 6.97 6.85
CA ILE A 92 -5.72 7.32 7.68
C ILE A 92 -6.14 7.47 9.15
N SER A 93 -7.17 8.27 9.41
CA SER A 93 -7.67 8.49 10.78
C SER A 93 -8.21 7.21 11.40
N ILE A 94 -8.95 6.41 10.64
CA ILE A 94 -9.44 5.09 11.07
C ILE A 94 -8.26 4.17 11.41
N GLY A 95 -7.23 4.15 10.58
CA GLY A 95 -6.03 3.33 10.78
C GLY A 95 -5.24 3.74 12.02
N LEU A 96 -5.06 5.05 12.23
CA LEU A 96 -4.42 5.59 13.44
C LEU A 96 -5.16 5.18 14.72
N GLU A 97 -6.48 5.31 14.73
CA GLU A 97 -7.32 4.89 15.86
C GLU A 97 -7.18 3.40 16.14
N LEU A 98 -7.33 2.56 15.09
CA LEU A 98 -7.23 1.12 15.19
C LEU A 98 -5.88 0.68 15.76
N VAL A 99 -4.78 1.13 15.16
CA VAL A 99 -3.44 0.72 15.56
C VAL A 99 -3.11 1.20 16.97
N ASN A 100 -3.47 2.44 17.31
CA ASN A 100 -3.27 2.98 18.65
C ASN A 100 -4.08 2.22 19.71
N SER A 101 -5.33 1.88 19.41
CA SER A 101 -6.20 1.09 20.30
C SER A 101 -5.65 -0.33 20.50
N LEU A 102 -5.27 -0.99 19.40
CA LEU A 102 -4.67 -2.33 19.46
C LEU A 102 -3.35 -2.34 20.25
N TRP A 103 -2.49 -1.32 20.02
CA TRP A 103 -1.25 -1.17 20.78
C TRP A 103 -1.51 -1.08 22.29
N ARG A 104 -2.40 -0.19 22.70
CA ARG A 104 -2.75 0.01 24.12
C ARG A 104 -3.31 -1.27 24.75
N LYS A 105 -4.22 -1.95 24.05
CA LYS A 105 -4.78 -3.24 24.50
C LYS A 105 -3.69 -4.29 24.74
N LEU A 106 -2.73 -4.39 23.81
CA LEU A 106 -1.63 -5.36 23.90
C LEU A 106 -0.57 -4.96 24.93
N SER A 107 -0.27 -3.67 25.09
CA SER A 107 0.69 -3.20 26.11
C SER A 107 0.23 -3.48 27.52
N VAL A 108 -1.07 -3.37 27.79
CA VAL A 108 -1.64 -3.77 29.09
C VAL A 108 -1.55 -5.29 29.30
N LYS A 109 -1.91 -6.06 28.26
CA LYS A 109 -1.89 -7.53 28.33
C LYS A 109 -0.48 -8.10 28.48
N ASN A 110 0.53 -7.44 27.89
CA ASN A 110 1.92 -7.89 27.85
C ASN A 110 2.86 -6.91 28.57
N ALA A 111 2.40 -6.30 29.67
CA ALA A 111 3.13 -5.23 30.35
C ALA A 111 4.58 -5.60 30.70
N GLU A 112 4.82 -6.78 31.28
CA GLU A 112 6.15 -7.20 31.69
C GLU A 112 7.14 -7.41 30.52
N PRO A 113 6.81 -8.16 29.45
CA PRO A 113 7.70 -8.26 28.27
C PRO A 113 7.99 -6.91 27.61
N TRP A 114 7.04 -5.96 27.64
CA TRP A 114 7.16 -4.71 26.89
C TRP A 114 7.89 -3.60 27.66
N LYS A 115 8.10 -3.74 28.97
CA LYS A 115 8.82 -2.74 29.79
C LYS A 115 10.28 -2.56 29.41
N ASN A 116 10.93 -3.64 28.97
CA ASN A 116 12.39 -3.66 28.74
C ASN A 116 12.74 -3.80 27.24
N LEU A 117 11.81 -3.47 26.35
CA LEU A 117 12.09 -3.49 24.91
C LEU A 117 13.05 -2.37 24.50
N VAL A 118 13.93 -2.69 23.55
CA VAL A 118 14.84 -1.72 22.91
C VAL A 118 14.62 -1.85 21.39
N PRO A 119 14.21 -0.78 20.70
CA PRO A 119 13.79 0.54 21.25
C PRO A 119 12.58 0.45 22.20
N ALA A 120 12.40 1.51 23.01
CA ALA A 120 11.28 1.56 23.95
C ALA A 120 9.94 1.41 23.23
N SER A 121 9.02 0.65 23.83
CA SER A 121 7.71 0.35 23.25
C SER A 121 6.93 1.60 22.81
N GLU A 122 7.00 2.69 23.59
CA GLU A 122 6.32 3.94 23.27
C GLU A 122 6.93 4.65 22.05
N ASP A 123 8.26 4.61 21.89
CA ASP A 123 8.93 5.17 20.71
C ASP A 123 8.53 4.40 19.44
N VAL A 124 8.50 3.07 19.51
CA VAL A 124 8.04 2.23 18.40
C VAL A 124 6.59 2.55 18.04
N ARG A 125 5.73 2.74 19.04
CA ARG A 125 4.34 3.14 18.81
C ARG A 125 4.22 4.46 18.07
N LEU A 126 4.93 5.49 18.54
CA LEU A 126 4.90 6.82 17.92
C LEU A 126 5.41 6.77 16.47
N HIS A 127 6.51 6.06 16.22
CA HIS A 127 7.03 5.89 14.86
C HIS A 127 6.05 5.13 13.97
N LEU A 128 5.43 4.05 14.44
CA LEU A 128 4.43 3.31 13.67
C LEU A 128 3.22 4.18 13.31
N LEU A 129 2.70 4.97 14.27
CA LEU A 129 1.61 5.92 14.01
C LEU A 129 2.05 7.01 13.02
N HIS A 130 3.31 7.46 13.10
CA HIS A 130 3.85 8.41 12.12
C HIS A 130 3.90 7.81 10.71
N LEU A 131 4.31 6.56 10.55
CA LEU A 131 4.29 5.88 9.25
C LEU A 131 2.88 5.86 8.64
N ILE A 132 1.87 5.53 9.45
CA ILE A 132 0.46 5.54 9.01
C ILE A 132 0.00 6.95 8.66
N GLY A 133 0.29 7.94 9.50
CA GLY A 133 -0.12 9.33 9.29
C GLY A 133 0.58 10.02 8.11
N ALA A 134 1.76 9.55 7.72
CA ALA A 134 2.61 10.20 6.71
C ALA A 134 2.65 9.48 5.36
N HIS A 135 2.00 8.32 5.18
CA HIS A 135 2.24 7.48 4.02
C HIS A 135 1.83 8.12 2.68
N HIS A 136 0.83 9.02 2.66
CA HIS A 136 0.52 9.80 1.45
C HIS A 136 1.57 10.87 1.10
N GLY A 137 2.53 11.15 1.98
CA GLY A 137 3.67 12.04 1.75
C GLY A 137 3.37 13.52 1.89
N GLU A 138 2.45 14.05 1.12
CA GLU A 138 2.14 15.48 1.07
C GLU A 138 0.69 15.78 1.44
N ALA A 139 0.47 16.96 2.06
CA ALA A 139 -0.87 17.39 2.48
C ALA A 139 -1.88 17.47 1.30
N GLN A 140 -1.43 17.82 0.11
CA GLN A 140 -2.27 17.84 -1.09
C GLN A 140 -2.80 16.46 -1.50
N PHE A 141 -2.17 15.38 -1.03
CA PHE A 141 -2.62 14.01 -1.22
C PHE A 141 -3.36 13.45 0.02
N GLY A 142 -3.70 14.32 0.97
CA GLY A 142 -4.45 13.97 2.17
C GLY A 142 -3.61 13.46 3.33
N SER A 143 -2.27 13.62 3.28
CA SER A 143 -1.41 13.25 4.41
C SER A 143 -1.54 14.27 5.55
N PRO A 144 -1.91 13.85 6.77
CA PRO A 144 -1.96 14.78 7.92
C PRO A 144 -0.59 15.38 8.28
N VAL A 145 0.48 14.65 8.03
CA VAL A 145 1.86 15.07 8.27
C VAL A 145 2.78 14.55 7.16
N SER A 146 3.86 15.27 6.87
CA SER A 146 4.89 14.81 5.93
C SER A 146 5.78 13.75 6.56
N PRO A 147 6.38 12.82 5.78
CA PRO A 147 7.36 11.85 6.26
C PRO A 147 8.58 12.52 6.90
N LYS A 148 8.90 12.14 8.15
CA LYS A 148 10.00 12.73 8.93
C LYS A 148 11.04 11.70 9.37
N THR A 149 10.87 10.43 9.00
CA THR A 149 11.83 9.37 9.27
C THR A 149 12.21 8.66 7.98
N PRO A 150 13.36 8.00 7.91
CA PRO A 150 13.75 7.21 6.74
C PRO A 150 12.70 6.16 6.37
N GLU A 151 12.10 5.48 7.35
CA GLU A 151 11.07 4.46 7.13
C GLU A 151 9.78 5.05 6.57
N ALA A 152 9.34 6.22 7.07
CA ALA A 152 8.16 6.90 6.57
C ALA A 152 8.35 7.37 5.12
N MET A 153 9.54 7.87 4.79
CA MET A 153 9.91 8.24 3.42
C MET A 153 9.96 7.02 2.50
N ALA A 154 10.60 5.93 2.96
CA ALA A 154 10.65 4.69 2.20
C ALA A 154 9.24 4.12 1.96
N LEU A 155 8.41 4.07 2.98
CA LEU A 155 7.01 3.61 2.86
C LEU A 155 6.25 4.41 1.81
N HIS A 156 6.28 5.75 1.90
CA HIS A 156 5.62 6.64 0.94
C HIS A 156 6.01 6.36 -0.51
N TYR A 157 7.32 6.21 -0.79
CA TYR A 157 7.77 5.95 -2.16
C TYR A 157 7.50 4.53 -2.63
N ILE A 158 7.55 3.54 -1.77
CA ILE A 158 7.19 2.15 -2.09
C ILE A 158 5.70 2.05 -2.44
N ASP A 159 4.84 2.67 -1.63
CA ASP A 159 3.40 2.75 -1.85
C ASP A 159 3.08 3.39 -3.20
N ASN A 160 3.64 4.59 -3.44
CA ASN A 160 3.43 5.32 -4.68
C ASN A 160 3.97 4.55 -5.90
N LEU A 161 5.12 3.86 -5.78
CA LEU A 161 5.70 3.05 -6.84
C LEU A 161 4.77 1.90 -7.22
N ASP A 162 4.34 1.10 -6.24
CA ASP A 162 3.47 -0.04 -6.48
C ASP A 162 2.13 0.39 -7.09
N ALA A 163 1.49 1.41 -6.52
CA ALA A 163 0.24 1.97 -7.02
C ALA A 163 0.35 2.42 -8.48
N ARG A 164 1.42 3.13 -8.86
CA ARG A 164 1.59 3.63 -10.22
C ARG A 164 1.92 2.53 -11.22
N LEU A 165 2.76 1.56 -10.86
CA LEU A 165 3.07 0.44 -11.74
C LEU A 165 1.85 -0.43 -12.00
N GLU A 166 1.00 -0.65 -11.00
CA GLU A 166 -0.28 -1.35 -11.16
C GLU A 166 -1.24 -0.57 -12.07
N MET A 167 -1.31 0.77 -11.94
CA MET A 167 -2.09 1.61 -12.86
C MET A 167 -1.61 1.52 -14.31
N PHE A 168 -0.29 1.44 -14.56
CA PHE A 168 0.24 1.22 -15.90
C PHE A 168 -0.16 -0.15 -16.44
N ALA A 169 0.00 -1.21 -15.63
CA ALA A 169 -0.36 -2.57 -16.03
C ALA A 169 -1.85 -2.68 -16.38
N ALA A 170 -2.74 -2.16 -15.53
CA ALA A 170 -4.18 -2.10 -15.79
C ALA A 170 -4.51 -1.22 -17.01
N GLY A 171 -3.84 -0.10 -17.16
CA GLY A 171 -4.06 0.85 -18.26
C GLY A 171 -3.76 0.25 -19.63
N TYR A 172 -2.73 -0.58 -19.76
CA TYR A 172 -2.44 -1.24 -21.03
C TYR A 172 -3.53 -2.22 -21.51
N THR A 173 -4.39 -2.67 -20.61
CA THR A 173 -5.50 -3.59 -20.91
C THR A 173 -6.84 -2.89 -21.04
N THR A 174 -7.04 -1.77 -20.38
CA THR A 174 -8.33 -1.09 -20.27
C THR A 174 -8.43 0.21 -21.07
N ALA A 175 -7.30 0.92 -21.29
CA ALA A 175 -7.30 2.18 -21.99
C ALA A 175 -7.50 2.01 -23.50
N LYS A 176 -8.14 2.98 -24.14
CA LYS A 176 -8.35 3.00 -25.60
C LYS A 176 -7.01 3.11 -26.32
N PRO A 177 -6.69 2.22 -27.30
CA PRO A 177 -5.52 2.38 -28.12
C PRO A 177 -5.67 3.59 -29.04
N LEU A 178 -4.64 4.45 -29.07
CA LEU A 178 -4.54 5.63 -29.94
C LEU A 178 -3.57 5.39 -31.12
N ALA A 179 -2.58 4.53 -30.92
CA ALA A 179 -1.63 4.08 -31.94
C ALA A 179 -1.06 2.70 -31.54
N ALA A 180 -0.17 2.11 -32.34
CA ALA A 180 0.37 0.76 -32.12
C ALA A 180 0.92 0.53 -30.70
N ARG A 181 1.50 1.55 -30.08
CA ARG A 181 2.08 1.48 -28.73
C ARG A 181 1.65 2.62 -27.81
N ILE A 182 0.63 3.40 -28.17
CA ILE A 182 0.15 4.53 -27.43
C ILE A 182 -1.31 4.28 -27.06
N PHE A 183 -1.63 4.46 -25.77
CA PHE A 183 -2.96 4.33 -25.22
C PHE A 183 -3.40 5.65 -24.61
N ASP A 184 -4.69 5.85 -24.53
CA ASP A 184 -5.27 7.04 -23.92
C ASP A 184 -4.89 7.15 -22.44
N ARG A 185 -4.99 8.36 -21.93
CA ARG A 185 -4.65 8.71 -20.56
C ARG A 185 -5.52 7.95 -19.55
N VAL A 186 -4.88 7.35 -18.57
CA VAL A 186 -5.52 6.79 -17.37
C VAL A 186 -5.22 7.71 -16.18
N ARG A 187 -6.22 8.37 -15.63
CA ARG A 187 -6.02 9.21 -14.43
C ARG A 187 -5.72 8.33 -13.21
N PRO A 188 -4.84 8.73 -12.29
CA PRO A 188 -4.14 10.04 -12.20
C PRO A 188 -2.78 10.07 -12.92
N LEU A 189 -2.44 9.12 -13.78
CA LEU A 189 -1.19 9.15 -14.54
C LEU A 189 -1.10 10.40 -15.42
N PRO A 190 0.10 10.98 -15.60
CA PRO A 190 0.26 12.36 -16.10
C PRO A 190 -0.10 12.58 -17.58
N GLY A 191 -0.15 11.52 -18.39
CA GLY A 191 -0.39 11.64 -19.84
C GLY A 191 -0.84 10.35 -20.48
N ASN A 192 -0.79 10.29 -21.82
CA ASN A 192 -1.04 9.07 -22.56
C ASN A 192 -0.01 7.99 -22.18
N LEU A 193 -0.45 6.73 -22.16
CA LEU A 193 0.43 5.63 -21.85
C LEU A 193 1.20 5.19 -23.10
N VAL A 194 2.46 4.91 -22.93
CA VAL A 194 3.28 4.27 -23.97
C VAL A 194 3.67 2.88 -23.50
N LYS A 195 3.38 1.86 -24.29
CA LYS A 195 3.70 0.47 -23.93
C LYS A 195 5.19 0.32 -23.67
N SER A 196 5.54 -0.32 -22.55
CA SER A 196 6.93 -0.64 -22.22
C SER A 196 7.58 -1.49 -23.31
N LEU A 197 8.91 -1.43 -23.38
CA LEU A 197 9.68 -2.36 -24.22
C LEU A 197 9.62 -3.77 -23.63
N ASP A 198 9.69 -4.76 -24.50
CA ASP A 198 9.89 -6.13 -24.07
C ASP A 198 11.25 -6.27 -23.38
N LYS A 199 11.37 -7.26 -22.50
CA LYS A 199 12.64 -7.53 -21.82
C LYS A 199 13.69 -7.92 -22.88
N PHE A 200 14.89 -7.41 -22.72
CA PHE A 200 16.02 -7.84 -23.56
C PHE A 200 16.25 -9.33 -23.38
N SER A 201 16.41 -10.04 -24.49
CA SER A 201 16.76 -11.46 -24.52
C SER A 201 18.09 -11.62 -25.27
N PRO A 202 19.02 -12.44 -24.76
CA PRO A 202 20.25 -12.76 -25.51
C PRO A 202 19.96 -13.54 -26.80
N ASN A 203 18.83 -14.21 -26.91
CA ASN A 203 18.35 -14.89 -28.09
C ASN A 203 17.02 -14.26 -28.53
N PRO A 204 17.05 -13.17 -29.31
CA PRO A 204 15.79 -12.61 -29.83
C PRO A 204 15.13 -13.65 -30.72
N PRO A 205 13.79 -13.76 -30.73
CA PRO A 205 13.10 -14.64 -31.68
C PRO A 205 13.53 -14.32 -33.11
N PRO A 206 13.61 -15.31 -34.00
CA PRO A 206 13.96 -15.08 -35.37
C PRO A 206 13.03 -14.03 -35.95
N LYS A 207 13.58 -13.01 -36.58
CA LYS A 207 12.78 -12.01 -37.30
C LYS A 207 12.07 -12.77 -38.41
N ASP A 208 10.77 -12.98 -38.29
CA ASP A 208 9.96 -13.45 -39.40
C ASP A 208 10.21 -12.50 -40.58
N GLY A 209 10.88 -13.03 -41.59
CA GLY A 209 11.30 -12.26 -42.73
C GLY A 209 10.13 -11.87 -43.61
N LYS A 210 9.49 -10.76 -43.26
CA LYS A 210 8.66 -9.96 -44.17
C LYS A 210 8.99 -8.50 -43.93
N LEU A 211 10.05 -8.06 -44.59
CA LEU A 211 10.20 -6.67 -45.00
C LEU A 211 9.26 -6.47 -46.19
N LEU A 212 8.29 -5.63 -46.03
CA LEU A 212 7.65 -4.87 -47.11
C LEU A 212 8.14 -3.45 -47.04
#